data_f5eb8abe33324b8ae236a7c27c671e59
#
_entry.id   f5eb8abe33324b8ae236a7c27c671e59
#
_cell.length_a   1.000
_cell.length_b   1.000
_cell.length_c   1.000
_cell.angle_alpha   90.00
_cell.angle_beta   90.00
_cell.angle_gamma   90.00
#
_symmetry.space_group_name_H-M   'P 1'
#
loop_
_entity.id
_entity.type
_entity.pdbx_description
1 polymer ?
#
loop_
_entity_poly.entity_id
_entity_poly.type
_entity_poly.pdbx_seq_one_letter_code
_entity_poly.pdbx_strand_id
1 'polypeptide(L)'
;MKRRYTLAFLLLCILPVLCPAQRTEIPAGVNPSSDSLHRTVAPNPPSDPDSLRLSRIDSELAALVGRDSTFRREVDVTSGRLSLSELLRNIARASGVNVSVRGVENIPVSCNFRRARVDDLVRFLCREYRLDAAASGNILSI
;
A
#
# COMPACT_ATOMS: atom_id res chain seq x y z
N MET A 1 12.41 -1.48 43.91
CA MET A 1 11.66 -2.74 44.09
C MET A 1 11.65 -3.50 42.80
N LYS A 2 12.44 -4.57 42.77
CA LYS A 2 12.61 -5.47 41.61
C LYS A 2 11.43 -6.46 41.56
N ARG A 3 10.66 -6.54 40.50
CA ARG A 3 9.81 -7.69 40.25
C ARG A 3 10.23 -8.40 38.98
N ARG A 4 10.88 -9.51 39.23
CA ARG A 4 11.20 -10.60 38.32
C ARG A 4 9.89 -11.34 38.05
N TYR A 5 9.50 -11.48 36.80
CA TYR A 5 8.55 -12.53 36.40
C TYR A 5 9.29 -13.51 35.54
N THR A 6 9.51 -14.62 36.16
CA THR A 6 10.14 -15.85 35.74
C THR A 6 9.30 -16.57 34.70
N LEU A 7 10.00 -17.06 33.69
CA LEU A 7 9.72 -18.26 32.88
C LEU A 7 8.59 -19.16 33.40
N ALA A 8 7.64 -19.41 32.55
CA ALA A 8 7.02 -20.75 32.36
C ALA A 8 5.95 -20.64 31.25
N PHE A 9 6.23 -21.08 30.06
CA PHE A 9 5.33 -21.93 29.28
C PHE A 9 6.12 -22.56 28.15
N LEU A 10 6.73 -23.63 28.57
CA LEU A 10 7.35 -24.61 27.68
C LEU A 10 6.27 -25.66 27.36
N LEU A 11 6.28 -26.10 26.15
CA LEU A 11 5.76 -27.40 25.70
C LEU A 11 4.23 -27.53 25.57
N LEU A 12 3.74 -27.56 24.38
CA LEU A 12 2.90 -28.66 23.85
C LEU A 12 2.31 -28.27 22.49
N CYS A 13 2.75 -28.90 21.45
CA CYS A 13 1.94 -29.65 20.50
C CYS A 13 2.71 -29.89 19.21
N ILE A 14 3.50 -30.93 19.24
CA ILE A 14 3.94 -31.66 18.04
C ILE A 14 2.82 -32.68 17.76
N LEU A 15 2.04 -32.44 16.71
CA LEU A 15 1.23 -33.48 16.09
C LEU A 15 1.43 -33.42 14.58
N PRO A 16 2.02 -34.45 13.98
CA PRO A 16 2.02 -34.60 12.54
C PRO A 16 0.63 -35.11 12.12
N VAL A 17 -0.13 -34.27 11.45
CA VAL A 17 -1.33 -34.73 10.74
C VAL A 17 -0.87 -35.47 9.49
N LEU A 18 -0.92 -36.76 9.60
CA LEU A 18 -0.76 -37.72 8.52
C LEU A 18 -1.95 -37.55 7.56
N CYS A 19 -1.74 -36.92 6.41
CA CYS A 19 -2.75 -36.82 5.36
C CYS A 19 -2.59 -38.03 4.43
N PRO A 20 -3.59 -38.91 4.28
CA PRO A 20 -3.50 -40.02 3.34
C PRO A 20 -3.60 -39.50 1.90
N ALA A 21 -2.65 -39.91 1.09
CA ALA A 21 -2.62 -39.67 -0.34
C ALA A 21 -3.82 -40.38 -1.00
N GLN A 22 -4.77 -39.64 -1.49
CA GLN A 22 -5.78 -40.14 -2.41
C GLN A 22 -5.19 -40.17 -3.83
N ARG A 23 -4.87 -41.39 -4.21
CA ARG A 23 -4.48 -41.77 -5.57
C ARG A 23 -5.73 -41.77 -6.42
N THR A 24 -5.97 -40.74 -7.20
CA THR A 24 -7.01 -40.74 -8.22
C THR A 24 -6.39 -41.24 -9.52
N GLU A 25 -6.83 -42.40 -9.97
CA GLU A 25 -6.46 -43.02 -11.24
C GLU A 25 -6.91 -42.11 -12.39
N ILE A 26 -5.97 -41.86 -13.31
CA ILE A 26 -6.22 -41.14 -14.56
C ILE A 26 -6.64 -42.17 -15.62
N PRO A 27 -7.81 -42.03 -16.23
CA PRO A 27 -8.11 -42.86 -17.40
C PRO A 27 -7.28 -42.39 -18.58
N ALA A 28 -6.54 -43.32 -19.16
CA ALA A 28 -5.79 -43.17 -20.40
C ALA A 28 -6.75 -42.93 -21.57
N GLY A 29 -6.48 -41.89 -22.33
CA GLY A 29 -7.02 -41.75 -23.67
C GLY A 29 -7.51 -40.35 -24.01
N VAL A 30 -6.62 -39.41 -24.35
CA VAL A 30 -6.89 -38.38 -25.36
C VAL A 30 -5.55 -37.99 -26.00
N ASN A 31 -5.55 -37.97 -27.33
CA ASN A 31 -4.46 -37.74 -28.27
C ASN A 31 -3.64 -36.46 -28.03
N PRO A 32 -2.33 -36.50 -28.33
CA PRO A 32 -1.51 -35.29 -28.41
C PRO A 32 -1.65 -34.67 -29.83
N SER A 33 -2.44 -33.64 -29.93
CA SER A 33 -2.37 -32.75 -31.08
C SER A 33 -2.98 -31.42 -30.67
N SER A 34 -2.14 -30.48 -30.42
CA SER A 34 -2.28 -29.09 -30.81
C SER A 34 -1.38 -28.22 -29.93
N ASP A 35 -0.40 -27.64 -30.59
CA ASP A 35 0.19 -26.35 -30.34
C ASP A 35 -0.49 -25.51 -29.25
N SER A 36 -0.06 -25.69 -28.02
CA SER A 36 -0.25 -24.66 -26.99
C SER A 36 0.91 -23.70 -27.09
N LEU A 37 0.82 -22.79 -28.03
CA LEU A 37 1.51 -21.52 -27.97
C LEU A 37 1.28 -20.97 -26.56
N HIS A 38 2.31 -21.05 -25.72
CA HIS A 38 2.42 -20.26 -24.51
C HIS A 38 2.34 -18.80 -24.94
N ARG A 39 1.11 -18.32 -25.09
CA ARG A 39 0.83 -16.90 -25.18
C ARG A 39 1.18 -16.36 -23.80
N THR A 40 2.41 -15.92 -23.65
CA THR A 40 2.79 -15.01 -22.56
C THR A 40 1.83 -13.83 -22.69
N VAL A 41 0.80 -13.84 -21.86
CA VAL A 41 -0.11 -12.70 -21.72
C VAL A 41 0.77 -11.61 -21.12
N ALA A 42 1.29 -10.76 -21.97
CA ALA A 42 1.86 -9.50 -21.54
C ALA A 42 0.80 -8.81 -20.68
N PRO A 43 1.13 -8.27 -19.50
CA PRO A 43 0.18 -7.52 -18.71
C PRO A 43 -0.41 -6.45 -19.61
N ASN A 44 -1.73 -6.53 -19.83
CA ASN A 44 -2.43 -5.50 -20.60
C ASN A 44 -2.08 -4.14 -19.97
N PRO A 45 -1.68 -3.14 -20.76
CA PRO A 45 -1.51 -1.80 -20.24
C PRO A 45 -2.82 -1.37 -19.59
N PRO A 46 -2.77 -0.67 -18.45
CA PRO A 46 -3.96 -0.24 -17.74
C PRO A 46 -4.83 0.62 -18.67
N SER A 47 -5.96 0.07 -19.11
CA SER A 47 -6.86 0.71 -20.06
C SER A 47 -7.88 1.60 -19.36
N ASP A 48 -7.93 1.56 -18.02
CA ASP A 48 -8.82 2.36 -17.20
C ASP A 48 -8.15 3.71 -16.86
N PRO A 49 -8.83 4.85 -17.09
CA PRO A 49 -8.30 6.17 -16.79
C PRO A 49 -7.86 6.35 -15.33
N ASP A 50 -8.52 5.67 -14.40
CA ASP A 50 -8.13 5.70 -12.98
C ASP A 50 -6.81 4.96 -12.73
N SER A 51 -6.62 3.87 -13.41
CA SER A 51 -5.38 3.07 -13.39
C SER A 51 -4.18 3.86 -13.93
N LEU A 52 -4.39 4.62 -15.03
CA LEU A 52 -3.36 5.49 -15.59
C LEU A 52 -3.02 6.65 -14.64
N ARG A 53 -4.02 7.25 -14.02
CA ARG A 53 -3.84 8.30 -13.01
C ARG A 53 -3.01 7.79 -11.84
N LEU A 54 -3.36 6.64 -11.27
CA LEU A 54 -2.64 6.04 -10.13
C LEU A 54 -1.20 5.67 -10.52
N SER A 55 -0.98 5.13 -11.70
CA SER A 55 0.36 4.81 -12.21
C SER A 55 1.24 6.06 -12.34
N ARG A 56 0.66 7.18 -12.80
CA ARG A 56 1.37 8.48 -12.83
C ARG A 56 1.72 8.95 -11.43
N ILE A 57 0.78 8.91 -10.49
CA ILE A 57 1.01 9.31 -9.09
C ILE A 57 2.13 8.46 -8.47
N ASP A 58 2.14 7.16 -8.71
CA ASP A 58 3.18 6.25 -8.23
C ASP A 58 4.57 6.64 -8.78
N SER A 59 4.64 7.01 -10.04
CA SER A 59 5.88 7.49 -10.68
C SER A 59 6.36 8.81 -10.07
N GLU A 60 5.45 9.76 -9.85
CA GLU A 60 5.76 11.06 -9.24
C GLU A 60 6.25 10.90 -7.80
N LEU A 61 5.56 10.07 -7.00
CA LEU A 61 5.97 9.77 -5.63
C LEU A 61 7.32 9.05 -5.58
N ALA A 62 7.55 8.08 -6.46
CA ALA A 62 8.85 7.39 -6.54
C ALA A 62 10.00 8.35 -6.86
N ALA A 63 9.77 9.30 -7.77
CA ALA A 63 10.73 10.34 -8.12
C ALA A 63 11.00 11.29 -6.94
N LEU A 64 9.96 11.66 -6.17
CA LEU A 64 10.11 12.47 -4.96
C LEU A 64 10.89 11.73 -3.87
N VAL A 65 10.53 10.49 -3.58
CA VAL A 65 11.21 9.62 -2.60
C VAL A 65 12.69 9.43 -2.94
N GLY A 66 13.03 9.38 -4.23
CA GLY A 66 14.42 9.31 -4.69
C GLY A 66 15.22 10.60 -4.44
N ARG A 67 14.55 11.75 -4.43
CA ARG A 67 15.17 13.07 -4.20
C ARG A 67 15.13 13.51 -2.75
N ASP A 68 14.07 13.18 -2.04
CA ASP A 68 13.84 13.56 -0.65
C ASP A 68 13.41 12.36 0.19
N SER A 69 14.35 11.85 1.00
CA SER A 69 14.10 10.72 1.89
C SER A 69 13.08 11.00 2.99
N THR A 70 12.70 12.27 3.19
CA THR A 70 11.70 12.68 4.19
C THR A 70 10.33 12.03 3.90
N PHE A 71 10.02 11.75 2.63
CA PHE A 71 8.81 11.04 2.23
C PHE A 71 8.76 9.58 2.70
N ARG A 72 9.90 8.99 3.11
CA ARG A 72 9.96 7.64 3.71
C ARG A 72 9.74 7.63 5.22
N ARG A 73 9.65 8.79 5.86
CA ARG A 73 9.42 8.84 7.31
C ARG A 73 8.09 8.23 7.68
N GLU A 74 8.10 7.53 8.80
CA GLU A 74 6.88 7.06 9.44
C GLU A 74 6.28 8.19 10.28
N VAL A 75 4.96 8.31 10.23
CA VAL A 75 4.19 9.25 11.02
C VAL A 75 3.01 8.56 11.69
N ASP A 76 2.67 9.04 12.88
CA ASP A 76 1.45 8.68 13.59
C ASP A 76 0.46 9.81 13.43
N VAL A 77 -0.69 9.52 12.83
CA VAL A 77 -1.75 10.52 12.62
C VAL A 77 -3.08 9.95 13.06
N THR A 78 -3.63 10.52 14.12
CA THR A 78 -4.97 10.19 14.62
C THR A 78 -5.84 11.41 14.54
N SER A 79 -7.00 11.29 13.92
CA SER A 79 -7.95 12.39 13.80
C SER A 79 -9.39 11.88 13.90
N GLY A 80 -10.20 12.59 14.67
CA GLY A 80 -11.64 12.33 14.77
C GLY A 80 -12.42 12.93 13.60
N ARG A 81 -12.36 14.24 13.39
CA ARG A 81 -12.99 14.97 12.29
C ARG A 81 -12.07 16.11 11.86
N LEU A 82 -11.47 15.97 10.71
CA LEU A 82 -10.70 17.03 10.05
C LEU A 82 -11.14 17.14 8.59
N SER A 83 -10.80 18.25 7.95
CA SER A 83 -10.82 18.31 6.49
C SER A 83 -9.60 17.57 5.92
N LEU A 84 -9.72 17.06 4.71
CA LEU A 84 -8.62 16.38 4.03
C LEU A 84 -7.41 17.32 3.86
N SER A 85 -7.65 18.62 3.62
CA SER A 85 -6.58 19.61 3.55
C SER A 85 -5.82 19.76 4.88
N GLU A 86 -6.53 19.74 6.01
CA GLU A 86 -5.90 19.79 7.33
C GLU A 86 -5.12 18.50 7.64
N LEU A 87 -5.66 17.34 7.26
CA LEU A 87 -4.95 16.08 7.37
C LEU A 87 -3.63 16.11 6.61
N LEU A 88 -3.64 16.51 5.33
CA LEU A 88 -2.44 16.60 4.51
C LEU A 88 -1.42 17.60 5.06
N ARG A 89 -1.87 18.75 5.56
CA ARG A 89 -1.00 19.73 6.24
C ARG A 89 -0.40 19.18 7.55
N ASN A 90 -1.17 18.38 8.30
CA ASN A 90 -0.67 17.76 9.53
C ASN A 90 0.38 16.69 9.22
N ILE A 91 0.17 15.86 8.19
CA ILE A 91 1.17 14.90 7.69
C ILE A 91 2.44 15.65 7.27
N ALA A 92 2.31 16.72 6.48
CA ALA A 92 3.42 17.53 6.02
C ALA A 92 4.22 18.11 7.20
N ARG A 93 3.53 18.66 8.19
CA ARG A 93 4.17 19.25 9.39
C ARG A 93 4.88 18.19 10.24
N ALA A 94 4.25 17.02 10.43
CA ALA A 94 4.81 15.93 11.24
C ALA A 94 6.04 15.29 10.60
N SER A 95 6.06 15.20 9.27
CA SER A 95 7.16 14.58 8.52
C SER A 95 8.24 15.55 8.05
N GLY A 96 7.89 16.83 7.89
CA GLY A 96 8.76 17.86 7.32
C GLY A 96 8.77 17.89 5.77
N VAL A 97 7.80 17.22 5.12
CA VAL A 97 7.66 17.27 3.65
C VAL A 97 6.97 18.53 3.19
N ASN A 98 7.28 18.96 1.97
CA ASN A 98 6.63 20.10 1.35
C ASN A 98 5.40 19.65 0.56
N VAL A 99 4.21 20.06 1.02
CA VAL A 99 2.94 19.73 0.35
C VAL A 99 2.15 21.02 0.06
N SER A 100 1.71 21.15 -1.18
CA SER A 100 0.76 22.18 -1.62
C SER A 100 -0.61 21.53 -1.81
N VAL A 101 -1.62 22.04 -1.12
CA VAL A 101 -2.97 21.44 -1.10
C VAL A 101 -3.98 22.43 -1.62
N ARG A 102 -4.82 22.02 -2.60
CA ARG A 102 -5.88 22.85 -3.20
C ARG A 102 -7.13 22.04 -3.48
N GLY A 103 -8.30 22.64 -3.25
CA GLY A 103 -9.58 22.09 -3.69
C GLY A 103 -10.14 20.92 -2.87
N VAL A 104 -9.54 20.61 -1.73
CA VAL A 104 -9.94 19.46 -0.86
C VAL A 104 -10.36 19.90 0.55
N GLU A 105 -10.67 21.19 0.72
CA GLU A 105 -10.96 21.80 2.02
C GLU A 105 -12.23 21.25 2.66
N ASN A 106 -13.20 20.85 1.86
CA ASN A 106 -14.53 20.45 2.31
C ASN A 106 -14.74 18.93 2.41
N ILE A 107 -13.69 18.13 2.26
CA ILE A 107 -13.78 16.67 2.35
C ILE A 107 -13.54 16.25 3.81
N PRO A 108 -14.56 15.78 4.54
CA PRO A 108 -14.38 15.34 5.93
C PRO A 108 -13.66 13.99 5.97
N VAL A 109 -12.66 13.88 6.84
CA VAL A 109 -11.87 12.66 7.04
C VAL A 109 -11.82 12.31 8.52
N SER A 110 -11.95 11.02 8.81
CA SER A 110 -11.63 10.44 10.11
C SER A 110 -10.63 9.30 9.90
N CYS A 111 -9.51 9.34 10.58
CA CYS A 111 -8.44 8.36 10.35
C CYS A 111 -7.63 8.08 11.62
N ASN A 112 -7.01 6.90 11.61
CA ASN A 112 -6.04 6.49 12.61
C ASN A 112 -4.92 5.72 11.92
N PHE A 113 -3.85 6.43 11.58
CA PHE A 113 -2.65 5.84 10.98
C PHE A 113 -1.55 5.75 12.03
N ARG A 114 -0.95 4.58 12.15
CA ARG A 114 0.18 4.34 13.05
C ARG A 114 1.37 3.85 12.26
N ARG A 115 2.53 4.48 12.48
CA ARG A 115 3.79 4.13 11.83
C ARG A 115 3.66 3.98 10.32
N ALA A 116 2.87 4.85 9.72
CA ALA A 116 2.62 4.83 8.30
C ALA A 116 3.62 5.73 7.57
N ARG A 117 4.21 5.24 6.49
CA ARG A 117 5.12 6.04 5.68
C ARG A 117 4.35 7.12 4.94
N VAL A 118 4.96 8.28 4.80
CA VAL A 118 4.30 9.44 4.15
C VAL A 118 3.95 9.14 2.70
N ASP A 119 4.84 8.50 1.93
CA ASP A 119 4.58 8.14 0.53
C ASP A 119 3.40 7.16 0.40
N ASP A 120 3.28 6.19 1.30
CA ASP A 120 2.16 5.24 1.33
C ASP A 120 0.85 5.92 1.74
N LEU A 121 0.90 6.84 2.71
CA LEU A 121 -0.27 7.63 3.11
C LEU A 121 -0.78 8.51 1.97
N VAL A 122 0.10 9.21 1.28
CA VAL A 122 -0.29 10.04 0.14
C VAL A 122 -0.91 9.18 -0.97
N ARG A 123 -0.28 8.05 -1.30
CA ARG A 123 -0.81 7.11 -2.29
C ARG A 123 -2.20 6.61 -1.90
N PHE A 124 -2.39 6.23 -0.63
CA PHE A 124 -3.68 5.81 -0.10
C PHE A 124 -4.73 6.92 -0.25
N LEU A 125 -4.42 8.15 0.18
CA LEU A 125 -5.36 9.28 0.10
C LEU A 125 -5.72 9.64 -1.34
N CYS A 126 -4.75 9.61 -2.26
CA CYS A 126 -5.00 9.84 -3.69
C CYS A 126 -5.93 8.80 -4.29
N ARG A 127 -5.82 7.54 -3.87
CA ARG A 127 -6.71 6.46 -4.31
C ARG A 127 -8.10 6.61 -3.71
N GLU A 128 -8.18 6.78 -2.40
CA GLU A 128 -9.45 6.82 -1.66
C GLU A 128 -10.34 8.00 -2.06
N TYR A 129 -9.73 9.18 -2.19
CA TYR A 129 -10.46 10.43 -2.49
C TYR A 129 -10.36 10.84 -3.96
N ARG A 130 -9.86 9.97 -4.84
CA ARG A 130 -9.67 10.23 -6.28
C ARG A 130 -8.91 11.52 -6.57
N LEU A 131 -7.91 11.83 -5.76
CA LEU A 131 -7.09 13.01 -5.91
C LEU A 131 -6.07 12.81 -7.02
N ASP A 132 -5.60 13.92 -7.57
CA ASP A 132 -4.42 13.94 -8.40
C ASP A 132 -3.23 14.45 -7.61
N ALA A 133 -2.03 14.03 -7.98
CA ALA A 133 -0.80 14.48 -7.36
C ALA A 133 0.30 14.65 -8.42
N ALA A 134 1.04 15.74 -8.28
CA ALA A 134 2.16 16.05 -9.15
C ALA A 134 3.36 16.56 -8.34
N ALA A 135 4.55 16.19 -8.75
CA ALA A 135 5.79 16.61 -8.12
C ALA A 135 6.43 17.78 -8.87
N SER A 136 6.80 18.81 -8.14
CA SER A 136 7.59 19.94 -8.66
C SER A 136 8.78 20.20 -7.74
N GLY A 137 9.98 19.80 -8.16
CA GLY A 137 11.15 19.82 -7.28
C GLY A 137 10.96 18.91 -6.08
N ASN A 138 10.97 19.48 -4.87
CA ASN A 138 10.70 18.77 -3.61
C ASN A 138 9.28 19.07 -3.05
N ILE A 139 8.40 19.66 -3.87
CA ILE A 139 7.03 19.98 -3.49
C ILE A 139 6.08 19.00 -4.14
N LEU A 140 5.22 18.41 -3.33
CA LEU A 140 4.09 17.59 -3.77
C LEU A 140 2.83 18.47 -3.82
N SER A 141 2.23 18.60 -4.99
CA SER A 141 0.94 19.30 -5.19
C SER A 141 -0.20 18.31 -5.27
N ILE A 142 -1.23 18.51 -4.49
CA ILE A 142 -2.44 17.68 -4.40
C ILE A 142 -3.67 18.58 -4.58
#